data_06a95bdf88a7ee571cf168e7eeb62a57
#
_entry.id   06a95bdf88a7ee571cf168e7eeb62a57
#
_cell.length_a   1.000
_cell.length_b   1.000
_cell.length_c   1.000
_cell.angle_alpha   90.00
_cell.angle_beta   90.00
_cell.angle_gamma   90.00
#
_symmetry.space_group_name_H-M   'P 1'
#
loop_
_entity.id
_entity.type
_entity.pdbx_description
1 polymer ?
#
loop_
_entity_poly.entity_id
_entity_poly.type
_entity_poly.pdbx_seq_one_letter_code
_entity_poly.pdbx_strand_id
1 'polypeptide(L)'
;PGAIAAVDRIRSAGGAVVVVTGKREDQARMVLETVGLDVEHVVGSVFGSGKGPSLVRLGADAYVGDHPGDIAGAREARVISVGVATGAHDANTLLQHGADIVLNDLRDFPGWLAYGLDVPPPASDPTPSSTGNRPLR
;
A
#
# COMPACT_ATOMS: atom_id res chain seq x y z
N PRO A 1 2.53 10.94 -9.52
CA PRO A 1 1.78 12.10 -9.03
C PRO A 1 1.03 11.78 -7.75
N GLY A 2 1.04 12.71 -6.83
CA GLY A 2 0.32 12.56 -5.57
C GLY A 2 1.08 11.81 -4.48
N ALA A 3 2.25 11.28 -4.74
CA ALA A 3 2.99 10.49 -3.76
C ALA A 3 3.39 11.33 -2.54
N ILE A 4 3.90 12.52 -2.74
CA ILE A 4 4.31 13.39 -1.64
C ILE A 4 3.12 13.76 -0.77
N ALA A 5 2.00 14.15 -1.39
CA ALA A 5 0.79 14.50 -0.65
C ALA A 5 0.24 13.30 0.12
N ALA A 6 0.30 12.11 -0.46
CA ALA A 6 -0.15 10.88 0.20
C ALA A 6 0.70 10.59 1.46
N VAL A 7 2.02 10.67 1.34
CA VAL A 7 2.93 10.46 2.46
C VAL A 7 2.69 11.50 3.56
N ASP A 8 2.58 12.77 3.17
CA ASP A 8 2.32 13.83 4.13
C ASP A 8 1.01 13.61 4.89
N ARG A 9 -0.02 13.14 4.20
CA ARG A 9 -1.30 12.88 4.83
C ARG A 9 -1.23 11.74 5.83
N ILE A 10 -0.50 10.69 5.50
CA ILE A 10 -0.30 9.56 6.42
C ILE A 10 0.39 10.04 7.68
N ARG A 11 1.46 10.82 7.54
CA ARG A 11 2.19 11.34 8.68
C ARG A 11 1.36 12.28 9.53
N SER A 12 0.55 13.12 8.90
CA SER A 12 -0.36 14.01 9.61
C SER A 12 -1.38 13.25 10.44
N ALA A 13 -1.72 12.04 10.04
CA ALA A 13 -2.63 11.17 10.78
C ALA A 13 -1.91 10.31 11.82
N GLY A 14 -0.60 10.50 12.02
CA GLY A 14 0.20 9.75 12.99
C GLY A 14 0.74 8.44 12.47
N GLY A 15 0.63 8.18 11.18
CA GLY A 15 1.11 6.96 10.56
C GLY A 15 2.57 7.05 10.13
N ALA A 16 3.14 5.90 9.80
CA ALA A 16 4.47 5.77 9.24
C ALA A 16 4.37 5.19 7.83
N VAL A 17 5.39 5.47 7.01
CA VAL A 17 5.44 4.99 5.62
C VAL A 17 6.67 4.11 5.45
N VAL A 18 6.46 2.92 4.89
CA VAL A 18 7.53 1.99 4.55
C VAL A 18 7.40 1.61 3.08
N VAL A 19 8.52 1.23 2.48
CA VAL A 19 8.55 0.81 1.08
C VAL A 19 9.02 -0.64 1.02
N VAL A 20 8.25 -1.48 0.33
CA VAL A 20 8.61 -2.87 0.05
C VAL A 20 8.56 -3.04 -1.47
N THR A 21 9.68 -3.37 -2.08
CA THR A 21 9.83 -3.30 -3.53
C THR A 21 10.70 -4.43 -4.08
N GLY A 22 10.47 -4.75 -5.36
CA GLY A 22 11.35 -5.65 -6.11
C GLY A 22 12.69 -5.03 -6.48
N LYS A 23 12.82 -3.71 -6.46
CA LYS A 23 14.11 -3.06 -6.71
C LYS A 23 15.08 -3.37 -5.58
N ARG A 24 16.38 -3.31 -5.89
CA ARG A 24 17.38 -3.38 -4.82
C ARG A 24 17.21 -2.17 -3.91
N GLU A 25 17.56 -2.35 -2.64
CA GLU A 25 17.36 -1.31 -1.64
C GLU A 25 18.07 -0.01 -2.01
N ASP A 26 19.32 -0.10 -2.51
CA ASP A 26 20.07 1.10 -2.89
C ASP A 26 19.41 1.86 -4.06
N GLN A 27 18.87 1.12 -5.04
CA GLN A 27 18.15 1.75 -6.15
C GLN A 27 16.85 2.38 -5.70
N ALA A 28 16.11 1.71 -4.80
CA ALA A 28 14.87 2.25 -4.26
C ALA A 28 15.13 3.53 -3.47
N ARG A 29 16.16 3.54 -2.64
CA ARG A 29 16.53 4.73 -1.87
C ARG A 29 16.93 5.89 -2.78
N MET A 30 17.62 5.61 -3.88
CA MET A 30 18.01 6.63 -4.85
C MET A 30 16.78 7.26 -5.50
N VAL A 31 15.78 6.45 -5.89
CA VAL A 31 14.54 6.96 -6.48
C VAL A 31 13.79 7.83 -5.47
N LEU A 32 13.67 7.38 -4.23
CA LEU A 32 12.99 8.13 -3.18
C LEU A 32 13.67 9.48 -2.93
N GLU A 33 14.98 9.50 -2.89
CA GLU A 33 15.75 10.72 -2.72
C GLU A 33 15.54 11.67 -3.89
N THR A 34 15.54 11.13 -5.11
CA THR A 34 15.34 11.93 -6.34
C THR A 34 13.98 12.60 -6.34
N VAL A 35 12.93 11.95 -5.89
CA VAL A 35 11.57 12.51 -5.87
C VAL A 35 11.26 13.26 -4.57
N GLY A 36 12.19 13.29 -3.63
CA GLY A 36 12.01 14.03 -2.38
C GLY A 36 11.13 13.35 -1.35
N LEU A 37 11.04 12.03 -1.37
CA LEU A 37 10.28 11.27 -0.37
C LEU A 37 11.20 10.69 0.69
N ASP A 38 10.82 10.92 1.94
CA ASP A 38 11.49 10.33 3.09
C ASP A 38 10.55 9.31 3.72
N VAL A 39 11.04 8.10 3.95
CA VAL A 39 10.24 7.01 4.52
C VAL A 39 10.99 6.33 5.65
N GLU A 40 10.26 5.67 6.55
CA GLU A 40 10.83 5.07 7.76
C GLU A 40 11.70 3.86 7.45
N HIS A 41 11.26 3.01 6.51
CA HIS A 41 11.99 1.80 6.14
C HIS A 41 11.88 1.52 4.66
N VAL A 42 12.93 0.92 4.10
CA VAL A 42 12.93 0.41 2.72
C VAL A 42 13.40 -1.05 2.74
N VAL A 43 12.60 -1.92 2.18
CA VAL A 43 12.96 -3.34 2.00
C VAL A 43 12.98 -3.61 0.50
N GLY A 44 14.13 -3.91 -0.04
CA GLY A 44 14.32 -4.17 -1.46
C GLY A 44 14.41 -5.64 -1.81
N SER A 45 14.42 -5.91 -3.10
CA SER A 45 14.60 -7.26 -3.66
C SER A 45 13.55 -8.26 -3.19
N VAL A 46 12.32 -7.82 -3.01
CA VAL A 46 11.18 -8.65 -2.59
C VAL A 46 10.12 -8.63 -3.68
N PHE A 47 9.63 -9.79 -4.10
CA PHE A 47 8.75 -9.94 -5.26
C PHE A 47 7.47 -10.66 -4.90
N GLY A 48 6.36 -10.25 -5.53
CA GLY A 48 5.08 -10.94 -5.48
C GLY A 48 4.60 -11.21 -4.07
N SER A 49 4.11 -12.41 -3.83
CA SER A 49 3.61 -12.81 -2.52
C SER A 49 4.71 -12.85 -1.45
N GLY A 50 5.99 -12.88 -1.86
CA GLY A 50 7.11 -12.76 -0.93
C GLY A 50 7.12 -11.44 -0.16
N LYS A 51 6.39 -10.43 -0.63
CA LYS A 51 6.22 -9.17 0.09
C LYS A 51 5.40 -9.34 1.37
N GLY A 52 4.55 -10.36 1.44
CA GLY A 52 3.71 -10.60 2.60
C GLY A 52 4.46 -10.68 3.93
N PRO A 53 5.48 -11.56 4.05
CA PRO A 53 6.26 -11.63 5.29
C PRO A 53 6.90 -10.30 5.70
N SER A 54 7.37 -9.52 4.72
CA SER A 54 7.93 -8.20 5.00
C SER A 54 6.89 -7.25 5.56
N LEU A 55 5.68 -7.27 5.00
CA LEU A 55 4.58 -6.43 5.48
C LEU A 55 4.18 -6.79 6.90
N VAL A 56 4.13 -8.09 7.21
CA VAL A 56 3.83 -8.55 8.57
C VAL A 56 4.89 -8.07 9.54
N ARG A 57 6.15 -8.27 9.18
CA ARG A 57 7.29 -7.89 10.04
C ARG A 57 7.31 -6.40 10.32
N LEU A 58 6.94 -5.58 9.31
CA LEU A 58 6.90 -4.12 9.46
C LEU A 58 5.64 -3.63 10.17
N GLY A 59 4.68 -4.49 10.43
CA GLY A 59 3.43 -4.11 11.07
C GLY A 59 2.53 -3.25 10.19
N ALA A 60 2.56 -3.44 8.88
CA ALA A 60 1.77 -2.64 7.96
C ALA A 60 0.27 -2.90 8.17
N ASP A 61 -0.54 -1.87 8.00
CA ASP A 61 -2.00 -1.97 8.01
C ASP A 61 -2.58 -1.98 6.60
N ALA A 62 -1.86 -1.43 5.64
CA ALA A 62 -2.25 -1.42 4.25
C ALA A 62 -1.03 -1.46 3.34
N TYR A 63 -1.21 -1.97 2.14
CA TYR A 63 -0.17 -1.95 1.13
C TYR A 63 -0.74 -1.39 -0.18
N VAL A 64 -0.03 -0.44 -0.75
CA VAL A 64 -0.44 0.29 -1.95
C VAL A 64 0.48 -0.11 -3.09
N GLY A 65 -0.08 -0.53 -4.21
CA GLY A 65 0.71 -0.93 -5.36
C GLY A 65 -0.09 -0.94 -6.66
N ASP A 66 0.63 -1.08 -7.77
CA ASP A 66 0.05 -1.02 -9.11
C ASP A 66 0.13 -2.36 -9.86
N HIS A 67 0.57 -3.41 -9.19
CA HIS A 67 0.82 -4.71 -9.82
C HIS A 67 0.09 -5.82 -9.06
N PRO A 68 -0.40 -6.87 -9.76
CA PRO A 68 -1.02 -8.01 -9.09
C PRO A 68 -0.15 -8.65 -8.01
N GLY A 69 1.17 -8.61 -8.16
CA GLY A 69 2.08 -9.10 -7.13
C GLY A 69 1.98 -8.32 -5.82
N ASP A 70 1.69 -7.04 -5.88
CA ASP A 70 1.50 -6.22 -4.68
C ASP A 70 0.22 -6.63 -3.96
N ILE A 71 -0.82 -6.92 -4.73
CA ILE A 71 -2.10 -7.40 -4.18
C ILE A 71 -1.90 -8.76 -3.51
N ALA A 72 -1.16 -9.66 -4.16
CA ALA A 72 -0.84 -10.97 -3.59
C ALA A 72 -0.09 -10.83 -2.26
N GLY A 73 0.89 -9.93 -2.20
CA GLY A 73 1.63 -9.67 -0.97
C GLY A 73 0.75 -9.14 0.15
N ALA A 74 -0.13 -8.20 -0.17
CA ALA A 74 -1.05 -7.65 0.81
C ALA A 74 -2.01 -8.71 1.35
N ARG A 75 -2.54 -9.54 0.47
CA ARG A 75 -3.45 -10.64 0.86
C ARG A 75 -2.74 -11.67 1.74
N GLU A 76 -1.53 -12.03 1.37
CA GLU A 76 -0.72 -12.95 2.17
C GLU A 76 -0.48 -12.40 3.58
N ALA A 77 -0.24 -11.11 3.69
CA ALA A 77 -0.02 -10.43 4.97
C ALA A 77 -1.33 -10.12 5.70
N ARG A 78 -2.49 -10.28 5.06
CA ARG A 78 -3.80 -9.94 5.60
C ARG A 78 -3.91 -8.46 5.95
N VAL A 79 -3.36 -7.61 5.10
CA VAL A 79 -3.50 -6.17 5.21
C VAL A 79 -4.41 -5.65 4.11
N ILE A 80 -4.87 -4.41 4.26
CA ILE A 80 -5.72 -3.78 3.24
C ILE A 80 -4.91 -3.64 1.95
N SER A 81 -5.46 -4.11 0.85
CA SER A 81 -4.84 -4.03 -0.46
C SER A 81 -5.44 -2.88 -1.25
N VAL A 82 -4.61 -1.86 -1.50
CA VAL A 82 -5.01 -0.69 -2.27
C VAL A 82 -4.30 -0.73 -3.62
N GLY A 83 -5.03 -0.97 -4.68
CA GLY A 83 -4.50 -0.94 -6.03
C GLY A 83 -4.52 0.49 -6.58
N VAL A 84 -3.49 0.85 -7.33
CA VAL A 84 -3.42 2.15 -8.01
C VAL A 84 -3.27 1.90 -9.50
N ALA A 85 -4.22 2.36 -10.29
CA ALA A 85 -4.32 2.03 -11.71
C ALA A 85 -3.49 2.98 -12.59
N THR A 86 -2.26 3.26 -12.16
CA THR A 86 -1.34 4.16 -12.89
C THR A 86 -0.26 3.41 -13.68
N GLY A 87 -0.13 2.11 -13.45
CA GLY A 87 0.87 1.29 -14.13
C GLY A 87 0.29 0.56 -15.33
N ALA A 88 0.84 -0.61 -15.63
CA ALA A 88 0.43 -1.41 -16.78
C ALA A 88 -0.91 -2.11 -16.60
N HIS A 89 -1.46 -2.12 -15.39
CA HIS A 89 -2.70 -2.84 -15.08
C HIS A 89 -3.81 -1.85 -14.77
N ASP A 90 -5.00 -2.10 -15.37
CA ASP A 90 -6.16 -1.25 -15.14
C ASP A 90 -6.90 -1.64 -13.84
N ALA A 91 -7.90 -0.84 -13.50
CA ALA A 91 -8.66 -1.05 -12.27
C ALA A 91 -9.35 -2.41 -12.23
N ASN A 92 -9.91 -2.85 -13.35
CA ASN A 92 -10.60 -4.14 -13.41
C ASN A 92 -9.64 -5.29 -13.14
N THR A 93 -8.44 -5.25 -13.72
CA THR A 93 -7.42 -6.26 -13.50
C THR A 93 -7.02 -6.32 -12.03
N LEU A 94 -6.80 -5.18 -11.41
CA LEU A 94 -6.42 -5.11 -10.01
C LEU A 94 -7.54 -5.65 -9.10
N LEU A 95 -8.78 -5.31 -9.40
CA LEU A 95 -9.93 -5.83 -8.65
C LEU A 95 -10.07 -7.34 -8.80
N GLN A 96 -9.87 -7.86 -10.02
CA GLN A 96 -9.94 -9.31 -10.27
C GLN A 96 -8.88 -10.08 -9.49
N HIS A 97 -7.72 -9.47 -9.26
CA HIS A 97 -6.67 -10.08 -8.45
C HIS A 97 -6.90 -9.96 -6.94
N GLY A 98 -7.95 -9.25 -6.55
CA GLY A 98 -8.39 -9.22 -5.15
C GLY A 98 -8.03 -7.97 -4.38
N ALA A 99 -7.73 -6.85 -5.06
CA ALA A 99 -7.54 -5.58 -4.38
C ALA A 99 -8.84 -5.20 -3.65
N ASP A 100 -8.71 -4.75 -2.42
CA ASP A 100 -9.87 -4.32 -1.64
C ASP A 100 -10.42 -3.01 -2.18
N ILE A 101 -9.53 -2.13 -2.61
CA ILE A 101 -9.87 -0.82 -3.15
C ILE A 101 -8.93 -0.54 -4.31
N VAL A 102 -9.43 0.14 -5.34
CA VAL A 102 -8.60 0.61 -6.45
C VAL A 102 -8.80 2.11 -6.63
N LEU A 103 -7.70 2.84 -6.64
CA LEU A 103 -7.67 4.26 -6.90
C LEU A 103 -7.16 4.52 -8.32
N ASN A 104 -7.61 5.61 -8.94
CA ASN A 104 -7.12 5.99 -10.26
C ASN A 104 -5.65 6.39 -10.20
N ASP A 105 -5.27 7.16 -9.20
CA ASP A 105 -3.86 7.45 -8.88
C ASP A 105 -3.74 7.88 -7.42
N LEU A 106 -2.50 8.19 -7.00
CA LEU A 106 -2.23 8.54 -5.61
C LEU A 106 -2.83 9.88 -5.17
N ARG A 107 -3.29 10.70 -6.11
CA ARG A 107 -3.99 11.94 -5.76
C ARG A 107 -5.31 11.65 -5.05
N ASP A 108 -5.89 10.48 -5.28
CA ASP A 108 -7.12 10.05 -4.60
C ASP A 108 -6.85 9.45 -3.22
N PHE A 109 -5.59 9.21 -2.88
CA PHE A 109 -5.24 8.54 -1.63
C PHE A 109 -5.62 9.33 -0.37
N PRO A 110 -5.35 10.65 -0.30
CA PRO A 110 -5.73 11.39 0.90
C PRO A 110 -7.23 11.31 1.20
N GLY A 111 -8.07 11.39 0.18
CA GLY A 111 -9.52 11.24 0.35
C GLY A 111 -9.90 9.86 0.83
N TRP A 112 -9.32 8.82 0.25
CA TRP A 112 -9.58 7.47 0.72
C TRP A 112 -9.12 7.29 2.17
N LEU A 113 -7.95 7.79 2.53
CA LEU A 113 -7.43 7.65 3.89
C LEU A 113 -8.36 8.31 4.90
N ALA A 114 -8.92 9.48 4.56
CA ALA A 114 -9.80 10.22 5.46
C ALA A 114 -11.10 9.47 5.76
N TYR A 115 -11.62 8.71 4.79
CA TYR A 115 -12.92 8.06 4.91
C TYR A 115 -12.85 6.54 4.82
N GLY A 116 -11.91 6.03 4.05
CA GLY A 116 -11.87 4.61 3.69
C GLY A 116 -11.52 3.68 4.84
N LEU A 117 -10.68 4.13 5.77
CA LEU A 117 -10.28 3.31 6.91
C LEU A 117 -11.42 3.12 7.91
N ASP A 118 -12.41 4.01 7.90
CA ASP A 118 -13.59 3.91 8.74
C ASP A 118 -14.66 3.00 8.12
N VAL A 119 -14.43 2.59 6.88
CA VAL A 119 -15.36 1.71 6.16
C VAL A 119 -14.87 0.28 6.34
N PRO A 120 -15.73 -0.65 6.79
CA PRO A 120 -15.33 -2.05 6.92
C PRO A 120 -14.89 -2.62 5.58
N PRO A 121 -13.96 -3.61 5.58
CA PRO A 121 -13.59 -4.31 4.36
C PRO A 121 -14.81 -4.90 3.66
N PRO A 122 -14.74 -5.14 2.34
CA PRO A 122 -15.84 -5.78 1.63
C PRO A 122 -16.29 -7.07 2.30
N ALA A 123 -17.58 -7.36 2.20
CA ALA A 123 -18.17 -8.51 2.87
C ALA A 123 -17.54 -9.84 2.43
N SER A 124 -16.89 -9.89 1.28
CA SER A 124 -16.18 -11.08 0.82
C SER A 124 -14.91 -11.36 1.60
N ASP A 125 -14.44 -10.43 2.39
CA ASP A 125 -13.25 -10.61 3.21
C ASP A 125 -13.65 -11.08 4.60
N PRO A 126 -13.33 -12.33 4.98
CA PRO A 126 -13.69 -12.84 6.29
C PRO A 126 -12.77 -12.35 7.41
N THR A 127 -11.82 -11.51 7.10
CA THR A 127 -10.84 -11.05 8.08
C THR A 127 -11.52 -10.25 9.18
N PRO A 128 -11.15 -10.46 10.46
CA PRO A 128 -11.71 -9.67 11.54
C PRO A 128 -11.52 -8.18 11.33
N SER A 129 -12.50 -7.41 11.72
CA SER A 129 -12.54 -5.96 11.50
C SER A 129 -11.53 -5.16 12.31
N SER A 130 -10.72 -5.81 13.12
CA SER A 130 -9.73 -5.12 13.96
C SER A 130 -8.78 -4.22 13.18
N THR A 131 -8.54 -4.51 11.90
CA THR A 131 -7.65 -3.68 11.09
C THR A 131 -8.22 -2.30 10.80
N GLY A 132 -9.54 -2.14 10.76
CA GLY A 132 -10.20 -0.88 10.45
C GLY A 132 -10.00 0.19 11.51
N ASN A 133 -9.63 -0.20 12.72
CA ASN A 133 -9.51 0.72 13.85
C ASN A 133 -8.07 1.07 14.19
N ARG A 134 -7.11 0.63 13.41
CA ARG A 134 -5.70 0.87 13.67
C ARG A 134 -5.17 1.98 12.76
N PRO A 135 -4.26 2.83 13.27
CA PRO A 135 -3.64 3.83 12.40
C PRO A 135 -2.78 3.15 11.34
N LEU A 136 -2.66 3.80 10.20
CA LEU A 136 -1.79 3.32 9.13
C LEU A 136 -0.34 3.40 9.55
N ARG A 137 0.42 2.44 9.09
CA ARG A 137 1.86 2.39 9.31
C ARG A 137 2.61 2.31 7.99
#